data_9699d4dfc5114ee84d2c010a7d14b524
#
_entry.id   9699d4dfc5114ee84d2c010a7d14b524
#
_cell.length_a   1.000
_cell.length_b   1.000
_cell.length_c   1.000
_cell.angle_alpha   90.00
_cell.angle_beta   90.00
_cell.angle_gamma   90.00
#
_symmetry.space_group_name_H-M   'P 1'
#
loop_
_entity.id
_entity.type
_entity.pdbx_description
1 polymer ?
#
loop_
_entity_poly.entity_id
_entity_poly.type
_entity_poly.pdbx_seq_one_letter_code
_entity_poly.pdbx_strand_id
1 'polypeptide(L)'
;MKAAAPAPSLSSARRERQKAETRQRILDAARELFVTDGVDATTMRAIANRIEYTPTAIYHHFKDKDALLEELCLVDFLSLAAAMNRIGRIEDPIERLRRMGMAYADFAIDNPSQYRFMFMTARNHNKEIAEITKGNPEQDAYAFLVTSMKEAIEQARFRPELSDPEELAQTFWGSLHGILSLNMNFNTDPWISWREPRETIRTMIDVLIRGTVLNTTA
;
A
#
# COMPACT_ATOMS: atom_id res chain seq x y z
N MET A 1 1.61 42.42 -11.68
CA MET A 1 0.34 41.68 -11.55
C MET A 1 0.35 40.59 -12.60
N LYS A 2 0.49 39.30 -12.20
CA LYS A 2 0.31 38.16 -13.12
C LYS A 2 -1.21 37.94 -13.26
N ALA A 3 -1.72 38.06 -14.46
CA ALA A 3 -3.12 37.73 -14.77
C ALA A 3 -3.39 36.24 -14.42
N ALA A 4 -4.46 35.98 -13.68
CA ALA A 4 -4.91 34.64 -13.41
C ALA A 4 -5.28 33.94 -14.72
N ALA A 5 -4.82 32.69 -14.91
CA ALA A 5 -5.18 31.89 -16.08
C ALA A 5 -6.71 31.71 -16.14
N PRO A 6 -7.33 31.78 -17.34
CA PRO A 6 -8.77 31.63 -17.47
C PRO A 6 -9.21 30.23 -17.01
N ALA A 7 -10.34 30.15 -16.31
CA ALA A 7 -10.93 28.90 -15.85
C ALA A 7 -11.18 27.96 -17.06
N PRO A 8 -10.94 26.64 -16.94
CA PRO A 8 -11.14 25.70 -18.04
C PRO A 8 -12.61 25.67 -18.48
N SER A 9 -12.86 25.58 -19.79
CA SER A 9 -14.22 25.47 -20.32
C SER A 9 -14.89 24.18 -19.86
N LEU A 10 -16.21 24.14 -19.75
CA LEU A 10 -16.97 22.94 -19.38
C LEU A 10 -16.64 21.72 -20.26
N SER A 11 -16.34 21.95 -21.53
CA SER A 11 -15.96 20.91 -22.49
C SER A 11 -14.54 20.37 -22.22
N SER A 12 -13.58 21.23 -21.84
CA SER A 12 -12.23 20.78 -21.46
C SER A 12 -12.26 20.03 -20.14
N ALA A 13 -12.99 20.49 -19.14
CA ALA A 13 -13.14 19.80 -17.86
C ALA A 13 -13.80 18.41 -18.02
N ARG A 14 -14.75 18.25 -18.95
CA ARG A 14 -15.35 16.96 -19.28
C ARG A 14 -14.33 16.01 -19.94
N ARG A 15 -13.53 16.52 -20.88
CA ARG A 15 -12.49 15.72 -21.55
C ARG A 15 -11.42 15.22 -20.56
N GLU A 16 -10.98 16.08 -19.65
CA GLU A 16 -10.00 15.69 -18.63
C GLU A 16 -10.56 14.63 -17.68
N ARG A 17 -11.81 14.75 -17.23
CA ARG A 17 -12.47 13.70 -16.42
C ARG A 17 -12.54 12.38 -17.17
N GLN A 18 -12.99 12.37 -18.42
CA GLN A 18 -13.08 11.16 -19.23
C GLN A 18 -11.70 10.52 -19.46
N LYS A 19 -10.66 11.34 -19.65
CA LYS A 19 -9.27 10.88 -19.77
C LYS A 19 -8.80 10.23 -18.47
N ALA A 20 -9.07 10.85 -17.31
CA ALA A 20 -8.74 10.31 -16.01
C ALA A 20 -9.48 8.99 -15.71
N GLU A 21 -10.79 8.92 -16.00
CA GLU A 21 -11.59 7.70 -15.86
C GLU A 21 -11.05 6.55 -16.73
N THR A 22 -10.71 6.84 -17.98
CA THR A 22 -10.12 5.83 -18.87
C THR A 22 -8.76 5.38 -18.36
N ARG A 23 -7.92 6.31 -17.89
CA ARG A 23 -6.61 5.98 -17.30
C ARG A 23 -6.75 5.07 -16.10
N GLN A 24 -7.71 5.34 -15.21
CA GLN A 24 -7.99 4.49 -14.05
C GLN A 24 -8.44 3.10 -14.46
N ARG A 25 -9.34 2.97 -15.44
CA ARG A 25 -9.77 1.66 -15.98
C ARG A 25 -8.60 0.85 -16.53
N ILE A 26 -7.64 1.51 -17.20
CA ILE A 26 -6.42 0.85 -17.70
C ILE A 26 -5.57 0.33 -16.53
N LEU A 27 -5.35 1.14 -15.49
CA LEU A 27 -4.59 0.76 -14.31
C LEU A 27 -5.24 -0.43 -13.58
N ASP A 28 -6.56 -0.40 -13.41
CA ASP A 28 -7.28 -1.48 -12.72
C ASP A 28 -7.20 -2.81 -13.50
N ALA A 29 -7.42 -2.78 -14.82
CA ALA A 29 -7.28 -3.96 -15.66
C ALA A 29 -5.83 -4.49 -15.70
N ALA A 30 -4.86 -3.60 -15.73
CA ALA A 30 -3.44 -3.99 -15.66
C ALA A 30 -3.12 -4.67 -14.34
N ARG A 31 -3.58 -4.11 -13.22
CA ARG A 31 -3.38 -4.68 -11.88
C ARG A 31 -3.96 -6.10 -11.80
N GLU A 32 -5.20 -6.29 -12.25
CA GLU A 32 -5.83 -7.61 -12.29
C GLU A 32 -4.98 -8.61 -13.08
N LEU A 33 -4.59 -8.27 -14.31
CA LEU A 33 -3.80 -9.16 -15.15
C LEU A 33 -2.40 -9.42 -14.61
N PHE A 34 -1.75 -8.43 -14.00
CA PHE A 34 -0.45 -8.62 -13.36
C PHE A 34 -0.54 -9.56 -12.15
N VAL A 35 -1.64 -9.54 -11.43
CA VAL A 35 -1.87 -10.44 -10.28
C VAL A 35 -2.21 -11.86 -10.74
N THR A 36 -3.00 -12.03 -11.82
CA THR A 36 -3.46 -13.35 -12.28
C THR A 36 -2.44 -14.04 -13.18
N ASP A 37 -1.89 -13.33 -14.15
CA ASP A 37 -1.07 -13.89 -15.22
C ASP A 37 0.44 -13.62 -15.00
N GLY A 38 0.76 -12.70 -14.10
CA GLY A 38 2.11 -12.18 -13.88
C GLY A 38 2.47 -11.01 -14.80
N VAL A 39 3.45 -10.22 -14.35
CA VAL A 39 3.88 -9.01 -15.07
C VAL A 39 4.46 -9.35 -16.44
N ASP A 40 5.29 -10.40 -16.52
CA ASP A 40 6.00 -10.75 -17.76
C ASP A 40 5.04 -11.27 -18.87
N ALA A 41 4.05 -12.07 -18.49
CA ALA A 41 3.07 -12.64 -19.43
C ALA A 41 2.02 -11.62 -19.90
N THR A 42 1.78 -10.57 -19.11
CA THR A 42 0.77 -9.54 -19.44
C THR A 42 1.28 -8.61 -20.56
N THR A 43 0.44 -8.38 -21.56
CA THR A 43 0.73 -7.47 -22.69
C THR A 43 -0.22 -6.29 -22.72
N MET A 44 0.21 -5.16 -23.33
CA MET A 44 -0.65 -3.98 -23.56
C MET A 44 -1.91 -4.33 -24.35
N ARG A 45 -1.83 -5.33 -25.25
CA ARG A 45 -2.99 -5.83 -25.99
C ARG A 45 -3.98 -6.59 -25.12
N ALA A 46 -3.49 -7.40 -24.17
CA ALA A 46 -4.35 -8.09 -23.21
C ALA A 46 -5.10 -7.09 -22.32
N ILE A 47 -4.40 -6.05 -21.86
CA ILE A 47 -5.01 -4.97 -21.07
C ILE A 47 -6.09 -4.24 -21.87
N ALA A 48 -5.81 -3.89 -23.14
CA ALA A 48 -6.78 -3.25 -24.01
C ALA A 48 -8.04 -4.10 -24.18
N ASN A 49 -7.86 -5.39 -24.48
CA ASN A 49 -8.98 -6.33 -24.66
C ASN A 49 -9.82 -6.46 -23.38
N ARG A 50 -9.19 -6.45 -22.20
CA ARG A 50 -9.88 -6.57 -20.90
C ARG A 50 -10.90 -5.46 -20.66
N ILE A 51 -10.63 -4.26 -21.17
CA ILE A 51 -11.51 -3.08 -21.02
C ILE A 51 -12.26 -2.71 -22.30
N GLU A 52 -12.24 -3.57 -23.33
CA GLU A 52 -12.91 -3.38 -24.62
C GLU A 52 -12.42 -2.13 -25.39
N TYR A 53 -11.11 -1.88 -25.32
CA TYR A 53 -10.44 -0.79 -26.02
C TYR A 53 -9.48 -1.34 -27.08
N THR A 54 -9.09 -0.49 -28.05
CA THR A 54 -8.03 -0.82 -28.98
C THR A 54 -6.65 -0.63 -28.31
N PRO A 55 -5.62 -1.40 -28.70
CA PRO A 55 -4.26 -1.17 -28.21
C PRO A 55 -3.78 0.24 -28.44
N THR A 56 -4.12 0.86 -29.60
CA THR A 56 -3.80 2.25 -29.90
C THR A 56 -4.35 3.22 -28.84
N ALA A 57 -5.57 2.98 -28.36
CA ALA A 57 -6.17 3.82 -27.32
C ALA A 57 -5.37 3.75 -25.99
N ILE A 58 -4.86 2.56 -25.64
CA ILE A 58 -4.00 2.42 -24.44
C ILE A 58 -2.69 3.20 -24.59
N TYR A 59 -2.06 3.14 -25.76
CA TYR A 59 -0.81 3.88 -26.04
C TYR A 59 -0.96 5.41 -26.01
N HIS A 60 -2.18 5.94 -26.12
CA HIS A 60 -2.44 7.37 -25.85
C HIS A 60 -2.34 7.74 -24.36
N HIS A 61 -2.46 6.77 -23.46
CA HIS A 61 -2.38 6.99 -22.01
C HIS A 61 -1.02 6.59 -21.43
N PHE A 62 -0.42 5.51 -21.94
CA PHE A 62 0.83 4.93 -21.45
C PHE A 62 1.74 4.59 -22.62
N LYS A 63 2.95 5.11 -22.61
CA LYS A 63 3.95 4.91 -23.68
C LYS A 63 4.25 3.43 -23.92
N ASP A 64 4.38 2.66 -22.85
CA ASP A 64 4.72 1.24 -22.84
C ASP A 64 4.24 0.58 -21.53
N LYS A 65 4.50 -0.73 -21.40
CA LYS A 65 4.15 -1.49 -20.21
C LYS A 65 4.93 -1.03 -18.97
N ASP A 66 6.17 -0.62 -19.15
CA ASP A 66 7.02 -0.16 -18.04
C ASP A 66 6.48 1.13 -17.43
N ALA A 67 6.11 2.12 -18.26
CA ALA A 67 5.48 3.36 -17.82
C ALA A 67 4.15 3.12 -17.09
N LEU A 68 3.36 2.14 -17.59
CA LEU A 68 2.11 1.76 -16.92
C LEU A 68 2.39 1.08 -15.57
N LEU A 69 3.38 0.20 -15.50
CA LEU A 69 3.79 -0.49 -14.28
C LEU A 69 4.31 0.51 -13.23
N GLU A 70 5.14 1.46 -13.63
CA GLU A 70 5.69 2.51 -12.76
C GLU A 70 4.56 3.35 -12.14
N GLU A 71 3.60 3.79 -12.96
CA GLU A 71 2.47 4.57 -12.44
C GLU A 71 1.55 3.74 -11.55
N LEU A 72 1.31 2.47 -11.89
CA LEU A 72 0.52 1.60 -11.05
C LEU A 72 1.16 1.42 -9.67
N CYS A 73 2.48 1.23 -9.63
CA CYS A 73 3.24 1.18 -8.39
C CYS A 73 3.08 2.47 -7.59
N LEU A 74 3.29 3.62 -8.24
CA LEU A 74 3.16 4.94 -7.61
C LEU A 74 1.78 5.13 -6.98
N VAL A 75 0.72 4.90 -7.75
CA VAL A 75 -0.68 5.07 -7.29
C VAL A 75 -0.98 4.16 -6.10
N ASP A 76 -0.57 2.89 -6.16
CA ASP A 76 -0.88 1.92 -5.12
C ASP A 76 -0.10 2.21 -3.83
N PHE A 77 1.19 2.57 -3.91
CA PHE A 77 1.97 2.94 -2.72
C PHE A 77 1.51 4.26 -2.10
N LEU A 78 1.16 5.26 -2.90
CA LEU A 78 0.57 6.51 -2.39
C LEU A 78 -0.80 6.27 -1.75
N SER A 79 -1.59 5.35 -2.27
CA SER A 79 -2.88 4.95 -1.68
C SER A 79 -2.69 4.32 -0.30
N LEU A 80 -1.68 3.45 -0.13
CA LEU A 80 -1.32 2.89 1.16
C LEU A 80 -0.84 3.99 2.13
N ALA A 81 0.06 4.86 1.69
CA ALA A 81 0.55 5.98 2.51
C ALA A 81 -0.61 6.89 2.96
N ALA A 82 -1.55 7.20 2.06
CA ALA A 82 -2.75 7.97 2.39
C ALA A 82 -3.65 7.25 3.39
N ALA A 83 -3.76 5.91 3.32
CA ALA A 83 -4.49 5.12 4.30
C ALA A 83 -3.83 5.19 5.69
N MET A 84 -2.50 5.13 5.75
CA MET A 84 -1.75 5.31 6.99
C MET A 84 -1.93 6.73 7.55
N ASN A 85 -1.81 7.75 6.72
CA ASN A 85 -1.92 9.15 7.15
C ASN A 85 -3.34 9.52 7.66
N ARG A 86 -4.38 8.78 7.25
CA ARG A 86 -5.76 8.98 7.75
C ARG A 86 -5.93 8.70 9.24
N ILE A 87 -5.03 7.96 9.88
CA ILE A 87 -5.07 7.76 11.33
C ILE A 87 -4.84 9.05 12.12
N GLY A 88 -4.38 10.11 11.46
CA GLY A 88 -4.12 11.41 12.04
C GLY A 88 -2.89 11.45 12.94
N ARG A 89 -2.71 12.59 13.62
CA ARG A 89 -1.63 12.78 14.61
C ARG A 89 -2.05 12.14 15.92
N ILE A 90 -1.45 10.99 16.24
CA ILE A 90 -1.58 10.31 17.52
C ILE A 90 -0.26 10.53 18.26
N GLU A 91 -0.29 11.22 19.39
CA GLU A 91 0.91 11.56 20.17
C GLU A 91 1.56 10.32 20.79
N ASP A 92 0.76 9.43 21.38
CA ASP A 92 1.27 8.17 21.93
C ASP A 92 1.76 7.24 20.82
N PRO A 93 3.08 6.97 20.71
CA PRO A 93 3.62 6.14 19.64
C PRO A 93 3.11 4.70 19.70
N ILE A 94 2.75 4.16 20.85
CA ILE A 94 2.22 2.80 21.01
C ILE A 94 0.80 2.72 20.46
N GLU A 95 -0.07 3.68 20.78
CA GLU A 95 -1.42 3.74 20.20
C GLU A 95 -1.35 4.02 18.69
N ARG A 96 -0.40 4.84 18.25
CA ARG A 96 -0.16 5.07 16.82
C ARG A 96 0.20 3.77 16.10
N LEU A 97 1.11 2.95 16.63
CA LEU A 97 1.46 1.65 16.06
C LEU A 97 0.26 0.69 15.99
N ARG A 98 -0.61 0.69 17.00
CA ARG A 98 -1.88 -0.07 16.96
C ARG A 98 -2.75 0.34 15.80
N ARG A 99 -2.96 1.64 15.63
CA ARG A 99 -3.78 2.21 14.55
C ARG A 99 -3.17 1.97 13.18
N MET A 100 -1.86 2.08 13.06
CA MET A 100 -1.15 1.77 11.82
C MET A 100 -1.33 0.32 11.41
N GLY A 101 -1.16 -0.62 12.34
CA GLY A 101 -1.36 -2.05 12.08
C GLY A 101 -2.78 -2.37 11.62
N MET A 102 -3.80 -1.77 12.25
CA MET A 102 -5.19 -1.94 11.83
C MET A 102 -5.46 -1.29 10.48
N ALA A 103 -4.96 -0.06 10.23
CA ALA A 103 -5.13 0.62 8.94
C ALA A 103 -4.45 -0.15 7.79
N TYR A 104 -3.29 -0.77 8.03
CA TYR A 104 -2.64 -1.65 7.07
C TYR A 104 -3.49 -2.89 6.76
N ALA A 105 -4.07 -3.51 7.78
CA ALA A 105 -4.93 -4.67 7.62
C ALA A 105 -6.22 -4.30 6.85
N ASP A 106 -6.86 -3.19 7.20
CA ASP A 106 -8.05 -2.69 6.50
C ASP A 106 -7.74 -2.39 5.04
N PHE A 107 -6.60 -1.73 4.75
CA PHE A 107 -6.17 -1.51 3.37
C PHE A 107 -6.02 -2.82 2.60
N ALA A 108 -5.35 -3.81 3.18
CA ALA A 108 -5.13 -5.10 2.54
C ALA A 108 -6.43 -5.87 2.27
N ILE A 109 -7.35 -5.88 3.25
CA ILE A 109 -8.63 -6.59 3.17
C ILE A 109 -9.60 -5.91 2.19
N ASP A 110 -9.64 -4.58 2.21
CA ASP A 110 -10.55 -3.79 1.37
C ASP A 110 -10.01 -3.62 -0.06
N ASN A 111 -8.69 -3.79 -0.28
CA ASN A 111 -8.03 -3.62 -1.57
C ASN A 111 -7.13 -4.82 -1.92
N PRO A 112 -7.67 -6.05 -1.99
CA PRO A 112 -6.85 -7.27 -2.12
C PRO A 112 -6.03 -7.33 -3.41
N SER A 113 -6.54 -6.81 -4.52
CA SER A 113 -5.81 -6.77 -5.80
C SER A 113 -4.61 -5.81 -5.74
N GLN A 114 -4.77 -4.63 -5.12
CA GLN A 114 -3.67 -3.70 -4.90
C GLN A 114 -2.61 -4.33 -4.00
N TYR A 115 -3.03 -4.91 -2.87
CA TYR A 115 -2.13 -5.55 -1.93
C TYR A 115 -1.33 -6.70 -2.55
N ARG A 116 -1.99 -7.59 -3.30
CA ARG A 116 -1.33 -8.69 -4.03
C ARG A 116 -0.33 -8.16 -5.05
N PHE A 117 -0.70 -7.12 -5.80
CA PHE A 117 0.20 -6.50 -6.77
C PHE A 117 1.42 -5.88 -6.08
N MET A 118 1.24 -5.15 -4.99
CA MET A 118 2.31 -4.46 -4.27
C MET A 118 3.33 -5.42 -3.65
N PHE A 119 2.85 -6.49 -3.02
CA PHE A 119 3.65 -7.30 -2.10
C PHE A 119 3.80 -8.78 -2.47
N MET A 120 2.96 -9.31 -3.36
CA MET A 120 2.91 -10.75 -3.66
C MET A 120 3.14 -11.07 -5.14
N THR A 121 3.16 -10.06 -6.02
CA THR A 121 3.40 -10.24 -7.45
C THR A 121 4.88 -10.08 -7.75
N ALA A 122 5.48 -11.10 -8.40
CA ALA A 122 6.89 -11.04 -8.81
C ALA A 122 7.09 -9.91 -9.83
N ARG A 123 8.00 -9.01 -9.53
CA ARG A 123 8.40 -7.87 -10.38
C ARG A 123 9.81 -7.43 -10.05
N ASN A 124 10.42 -6.71 -10.97
CA ASN A 124 11.73 -6.12 -10.70
C ASN A 124 11.57 -4.90 -9.79
N HIS A 125 11.95 -5.04 -8.53
CA HIS A 125 11.89 -3.97 -7.52
C HIS A 125 13.09 -3.02 -7.57
N ASN A 126 14.01 -3.18 -8.52
CA ASN A 126 15.25 -2.38 -8.58
C ASN A 126 15.04 -0.98 -9.16
N LYS A 127 13.85 -0.66 -9.66
CA LYS A 127 13.52 0.71 -10.06
C LYS A 127 12.93 1.46 -8.87
N GLU A 128 13.56 2.56 -8.47
CA GLU A 128 12.99 3.51 -7.54
C GLU A 128 11.72 4.11 -8.17
N ILE A 129 10.67 4.26 -7.38
CA ILE A 129 9.49 5.03 -7.80
C ILE A 129 9.89 6.49 -7.61
N ALA A 130 10.30 7.14 -8.70
CA ALA A 130 10.98 8.44 -8.68
C ALA A 130 10.15 9.56 -8.01
N GLU A 131 8.81 9.45 -8.06
CA GLU A 131 7.88 10.43 -7.50
C GLU A 131 7.62 10.23 -6.00
N ILE A 132 7.98 9.07 -5.43
CA ILE A 132 7.90 8.85 -3.97
C ILE A 132 9.22 9.30 -3.35
N THR A 133 9.16 10.31 -2.51
CA THR A 133 10.32 10.73 -1.71
C THR A 133 10.59 9.68 -0.64
N LYS A 134 11.58 8.83 -0.89
CA LYS A 134 12.01 7.81 0.07
C LYS A 134 12.36 8.45 1.42
N GLY A 135 11.82 7.88 2.48
CA GLY A 135 12.01 8.38 3.84
C GLY A 135 11.08 9.53 4.23
N ASN A 136 10.20 10.00 3.33
CA ASN A 136 9.15 10.96 3.71
C ASN A 136 7.92 10.20 4.27
N PRO A 137 7.60 10.30 5.57
CA PRO A 137 6.48 9.57 6.17
C PRO A 137 5.10 9.88 5.56
N GLU A 138 4.94 11.03 4.88
CA GLU A 138 3.69 11.39 4.22
C GLU A 138 3.45 10.61 2.92
N GLN A 139 4.50 10.10 2.28
CA GLN A 139 4.47 9.40 1.00
C GLN A 139 4.96 7.95 1.09
N ASP A 140 5.70 7.64 2.14
CA ASP A 140 6.35 6.36 2.38
C ASP A 140 5.81 5.74 3.68
N ALA A 141 4.89 4.78 3.54
CA ALA A 141 4.26 4.10 4.68
C ALA A 141 5.29 3.35 5.55
N TYR A 142 6.38 2.85 4.96
CA TYR A 142 7.43 2.19 5.73
C TYR A 142 8.25 3.19 6.54
N ALA A 143 8.59 4.34 5.95
CA ALA A 143 9.25 5.43 6.69
C ALA A 143 8.39 5.94 7.84
N PHE A 144 7.06 5.98 7.69
CA PHE A 144 6.15 6.34 8.77
C PHE A 144 6.20 5.31 9.92
N LEU A 145 6.27 4.03 9.60
CA LEU A 145 6.41 2.97 10.60
C LEU A 145 7.75 3.08 11.34
N VAL A 146 8.87 3.21 10.62
CA VAL A 146 10.21 3.36 11.22
C VAL A 146 10.28 4.58 12.12
N THR A 147 9.74 5.73 11.68
CA THR A 147 9.67 6.95 12.49
C THR A 147 8.89 6.71 13.79
N SER A 148 7.77 6.01 13.72
CA SER A 148 6.96 5.69 14.90
C SER A 148 7.69 4.75 15.88
N MET A 149 8.46 3.77 15.37
CA MET A 149 9.31 2.92 16.21
C MET A 149 10.43 3.74 16.88
N LYS A 150 11.09 4.62 16.12
CA LYS A 150 12.14 5.49 16.63
C LYS A 150 11.64 6.40 17.78
N GLU A 151 10.49 7.03 17.58
CA GLU A 151 9.88 7.88 18.64
C GLU A 151 9.52 7.05 19.88
N ALA A 152 9.03 5.82 19.73
CA ALA A 152 8.75 4.94 20.86
C ALA A 152 10.02 4.55 21.64
N ILE A 153 11.13 4.31 20.94
CA ILE A 153 12.44 4.05 21.57
C ILE A 153 12.93 5.30 22.30
N GLU A 154 12.93 6.48 21.66
CA GLU A 154 13.38 7.75 22.24
C GLU A 154 12.58 8.15 23.50
N GLN A 155 11.29 7.79 23.54
CA GLN A 155 10.43 7.97 24.70
C GLN A 155 10.54 6.85 25.75
N ALA A 156 11.50 5.93 25.61
CA ALA A 156 11.71 4.78 26.48
C ALA A 156 10.43 3.93 26.71
N ARG A 157 9.60 3.78 25.65
CA ARG A 157 8.35 3.01 25.72
C ARG A 157 8.60 1.51 25.51
N PHE A 158 9.69 1.14 24.84
CA PHE A 158 10.09 -0.24 24.62
C PHE A 158 11.13 -0.71 25.65
N ARG A 159 11.26 -2.02 25.76
CA ARG A 159 12.30 -2.66 26.55
C ARG A 159 13.68 -2.24 26.02
N PRO A 160 14.68 -1.96 26.89
CA PRO A 160 15.97 -1.38 26.49
C PRO A 160 16.77 -2.20 25.46
N GLU A 161 16.59 -3.53 25.44
CA GLU A 161 17.21 -4.42 24.47
C GLU A 161 16.65 -4.28 23.06
N LEU A 162 15.46 -3.67 22.91
CA LEU A 162 14.78 -3.43 21.63
C LEU A 162 15.07 -2.00 21.17
N SER A 163 16.27 -1.79 20.62
CA SER A 163 16.80 -0.47 20.31
C SER A 163 16.99 -0.16 18.82
N ASP A 164 16.76 -1.14 17.94
CA ASP A 164 16.83 -0.97 16.50
C ASP A 164 15.44 -0.73 15.90
N PRO A 165 15.12 0.50 15.44
CA PRO A 165 13.83 0.84 14.90
C PRO A 165 13.52 0.13 13.56
N GLU A 166 14.55 -0.20 12.76
CA GLU A 166 14.38 -0.92 11.51
C GLU A 166 14.02 -2.39 11.76
N GLU A 167 14.71 -3.05 12.69
CA GLU A 167 14.41 -4.43 13.09
C GLU A 167 12.99 -4.55 13.64
N LEU A 168 12.58 -3.61 14.49
CA LEU A 168 11.23 -3.58 15.04
C LEU A 168 10.19 -3.32 13.97
N ALA A 169 10.44 -2.38 13.05
CA ALA A 169 9.54 -2.09 11.95
C ALA A 169 9.35 -3.30 11.03
N GLN A 170 10.44 -4.00 10.68
CA GLN A 170 10.39 -5.20 9.86
C GLN A 170 9.68 -6.36 10.57
N THR A 171 9.93 -6.55 11.87
CA THR A 171 9.24 -7.55 12.68
C THR A 171 7.74 -7.29 12.73
N PHE A 172 7.34 -6.05 12.98
CA PHE A 172 5.94 -5.66 13.04
C PHE A 172 5.25 -5.82 11.69
N TRP A 173 5.85 -5.29 10.64
CA TRP A 173 5.32 -5.40 9.28
C TRP A 173 5.28 -6.85 8.78
N GLY A 174 6.35 -7.62 8.98
CA GLY A 174 6.40 -9.03 8.58
C GLY A 174 5.33 -9.89 9.26
N SER A 175 5.02 -9.62 10.52
CA SER A 175 3.96 -10.31 11.25
C SER A 175 2.57 -10.01 10.68
N LEU A 176 2.27 -8.73 10.38
CA LEU A 176 1.03 -8.31 9.73
C LEU A 176 0.90 -8.93 8.33
N HIS A 177 1.96 -8.78 7.53
CA HIS A 177 2.00 -9.31 6.18
C HIS A 177 1.84 -10.83 6.15
N GLY A 178 2.46 -11.54 7.08
CA GLY A 178 2.37 -12.99 7.21
C GLY A 178 0.93 -13.47 7.39
N ILE A 179 0.18 -12.88 8.33
CA ILE A 179 -1.23 -13.24 8.57
C ILE A 179 -2.09 -12.93 7.35
N LEU A 180 -1.93 -11.73 6.77
CA LEU A 180 -2.73 -11.29 5.62
C LEU A 180 -2.46 -12.15 4.38
N SER A 181 -1.19 -12.43 4.09
CA SER A 181 -0.81 -13.24 2.92
C SER A 181 -1.26 -14.69 3.05
N LEU A 182 -1.14 -15.28 4.24
CA LEU A 182 -1.67 -16.62 4.51
C LEU A 182 -3.18 -16.67 4.34
N ASN A 183 -3.91 -15.71 4.92
CA ASN A 183 -5.35 -15.64 4.76
C ASN A 183 -5.76 -15.47 3.29
N MET A 184 -5.12 -14.57 2.55
CA MET A 184 -5.44 -14.33 1.13
C MET A 184 -5.19 -15.54 0.22
N ASN A 185 -4.23 -16.41 0.58
CA ASN A 185 -3.88 -17.56 -0.25
C ASN A 185 -4.61 -18.83 0.15
N PHE A 186 -4.99 -18.98 1.43
CA PHE A 186 -5.48 -20.24 2.00
C PHE A 186 -6.83 -20.13 2.71
N ASN A 187 -7.56 -19.00 2.61
CA ASN A 187 -8.84 -18.81 3.31
C ASN A 187 -9.93 -19.81 2.93
N THR A 188 -9.78 -20.49 1.80
CA THR A 188 -10.68 -21.57 1.35
C THR A 188 -10.16 -22.97 1.65
N ASP A 189 -8.96 -23.09 2.25
CA ASP A 189 -8.36 -24.38 2.57
C ASP A 189 -9.13 -25.05 3.74
N PRO A 190 -9.68 -26.26 3.54
CA PRO A 190 -10.48 -26.93 4.57
C PRO A 190 -9.66 -27.46 5.76
N TRP A 191 -8.33 -27.47 5.65
CA TRP A 191 -7.43 -27.94 6.72
C TRP A 191 -7.28 -26.92 7.85
N ILE A 192 -7.62 -25.66 7.58
CA ILE A 192 -7.43 -24.56 8.52
C ILE A 192 -8.78 -23.94 8.86
N SER A 193 -9.14 -23.96 10.13
CA SER A 193 -10.30 -23.22 10.63
C SER A 193 -9.96 -21.73 10.76
N TRP A 194 -9.97 -21.02 9.65
CA TRP A 194 -9.64 -19.59 9.60
C TRP A 194 -10.57 -18.79 10.50
N ARG A 195 -9.97 -17.84 11.21
CA ARG A 195 -10.68 -16.83 11.99
C ARG A 195 -10.81 -15.55 11.16
N GLU A 196 -11.66 -14.64 11.61
CA GLU A 196 -11.81 -13.35 10.96
C GLU A 196 -10.46 -12.61 10.96
N PRO A 197 -9.95 -12.16 9.78
CA PRO A 197 -8.59 -11.61 9.66
C PRO A 197 -8.33 -10.41 10.56
N ARG A 198 -9.31 -9.49 10.68
CA ARG A 198 -9.16 -8.29 11.52
C ARG A 198 -9.00 -8.64 13.00
N GLU A 199 -9.69 -9.68 13.48
CA GLU A 199 -9.55 -10.15 14.88
C GLU A 199 -8.19 -10.78 15.13
N THR A 200 -7.73 -11.61 14.19
CA THR A 200 -6.40 -12.24 14.26
C THR A 200 -5.30 -11.20 14.25
N ILE A 201 -5.42 -10.18 13.40
CA ILE A 201 -4.49 -9.05 13.33
C ILE A 201 -4.49 -8.27 14.64
N ARG A 202 -5.66 -7.96 15.21
CA ARG A 202 -5.76 -7.26 16.50
C ARG A 202 -5.05 -8.03 17.61
N THR A 203 -5.29 -9.34 17.66
CA THR A 203 -4.62 -10.23 18.63
C THR A 203 -3.11 -10.21 18.45
N MET A 204 -2.63 -10.30 17.21
CA MET A 204 -1.20 -10.26 16.90
C MET A 204 -0.57 -8.92 17.30
N ILE A 205 -1.21 -7.79 16.98
CA ILE A 205 -0.75 -6.46 17.40
C ILE A 205 -0.63 -6.38 18.92
N ASP A 206 -1.63 -6.88 19.65
CA ASP A 206 -1.62 -6.90 21.12
C ASP A 206 -0.47 -7.75 21.66
N VAL A 207 -0.22 -8.92 21.07
CA VAL A 207 0.90 -9.79 21.46
C VAL A 207 2.24 -9.11 21.23
N LEU A 208 2.45 -8.51 20.05
CA LEU A 208 3.68 -7.80 19.73
C LEU A 208 3.91 -6.62 20.68
N ILE A 209 2.90 -5.79 20.89
CA ILE A 209 3.02 -4.63 21.77
C ILE A 209 3.31 -5.06 23.20
N ARG A 210 2.59 -6.04 23.76
CA ARG A 210 2.87 -6.55 25.11
C ARG A 210 4.27 -7.16 25.23
N GLY A 211 4.75 -7.80 24.14
CA GLY A 211 6.11 -8.34 24.09
C GLY A 211 7.22 -7.29 23.97
N THR A 212 6.90 -6.07 23.53
CA THR A 212 7.90 -5.03 23.27
C THR A 212 7.90 -3.89 24.28
N VAL A 213 6.72 -3.57 24.83
CA VAL A 213 6.55 -2.44 25.77
C VAL A 213 7.12 -2.77 27.13
N LEU A 214 7.78 -1.79 27.75
CA LEU A 214 8.13 -1.83 29.16
C LEU A 214 6.84 -1.90 29.99
N ASN A 215 6.64 -3.01 30.73
CA ASN A 215 5.62 -3.06 31.73
C ASN A 215 6.04 -2.19 32.92
N THR A 216 5.49 -1.00 33.00
CA THR A 216 5.68 -0.08 34.15
C THR A 216 4.78 -0.45 35.35
N THR A 217 4.36 -1.72 35.48
CA THR A 217 3.66 -2.24 36.67
C THR A 217 4.60 -3.17 37.42
N ALA A 218 5.39 -2.60 38.30
CA ALA A 218 5.82 -3.26 39.56
C ALA A 218 4.99 -2.68 40.68
#